data_8bd7e43ec8358625cdd6dd8015327b5f
#
_entry.id   8bd7e43ec8358625cdd6dd8015327b5f
#
_cell.length_a   1.000
_cell.length_b   1.000
_cell.length_c   1.000
_cell.angle_alpha   90.00
_cell.angle_beta   90.00
_cell.angle_gamma   90.00
#
_symmetry.space_group_name_H-M   'P 1'
#
loop_
_entity.id
_entity.type
_entity.pdbx_description
1 polymer ?
#
loop_
_entity_poly.entity_id
_entity_poly.type
_entity_poly.pdbx_seq_one_letter_code
_entity_poly.pdbx_strand_id
1 'polypeptide(L)'
;MKYNYIFKGLSEEEIKDKLYGLVDKSLDKKYSEKPDIMLRRIEDEWSAIKRLNLFSDIATLYELSIFLKENKIPYWTKGTTGSSFIFYILGITE
;
A
#
# COMPACT_ATOMS: atom_id res chain seq x y z
N MET A 1 5.95 22.23 7.03
CA MET A 1 5.52 20.87 7.29
C MET A 1 6.71 19.93 7.32
N LYS A 2 6.76 19.08 8.33
CA LYS A 2 7.79 18.06 8.41
C LYS A 2 7.18 16.69 8.09
N TYR A 3 7.91 15.90 7.32
CA TYR A 3 7.51 14.54 7.02
C TYR A 3 8.74 13.66 6.91
N ASN A 4 8.73 12.54 7.61
CA ASN A 4 9.81 11.56 7.56
C ASN A 4 9.43 10.46 6.57
N TYR A 5 10.12 10.43 5.43
CA TYR A 5 9.86 9.43 4.39
C TYR A 5 10.34 8.07 4.85
N ILE A 6 9.40 7.13 5.01
CA ILE A 6 9.74 5.80 5.50
C ILE A 6 10.46 4.94 4.47
N PHE A 7 10.36 5.30 3.20
CA PHE A 7 11.02 4.58 2.10
C PHE A 7 12.28 5.28 1.60
N LYS A 8 12.64 6.40 2.19
CA LYS A 8 13.80 7.18 1.74
C LYS A 8 15.08 6.38 1.88
N GLY A 9 15.88 6.33 0.81
CA GLY A 9 17.17 5.64 0.82
C GLY A 9 17.10 4.13 0.72
N LEU A 10 15.91 3.56 0.53
CA LEU A 10 15.76 2.11 0.42
C LEU A 10 15.93 1.66 -1.03
N SER A 11 16.50 0.46 -1.20
CA SER A 11 16.56 -0.20 -2.50
C SER A 11 15.17 -0.72 -2.89
N GLU A 12 14.99 -1.12 -4.16
CA GLU A 12 13.72 -1.69 -4.61
C GLU A 12 13.35 -2.94 -3.82
N GLU A 13 14.31 -3.81 -3.49
CA GLU A 13 14.05 -5.00 -2.68
C GLU A 13 13.60 -4.64 -1.27
N GLU A 14 14.24 -3.64 -0.68
CA GLU A 14 13.86 -3.17 0.65
C GLU A 14 12.48 -2.52 0.64
N ILE A 15 12.15 -1.78 -0.41
CA ILE A 15 10.82 -1.20 -0.59
C ILE A 15 9.77 -2.29 -0.69
N LYS A 16 10.02 -3.31 -1.51
CA LYS A 16 9.13 -4.45 -1.68
C LYS A 16 8.87 -5.15 -0.35
N ASP A 17 9.92 -5.49 0.38
CA ASP A 17 9.81 -6.20 1.65
C ASP A 17 9.04 -5.36 2.67
N LYS A 18 9.28 -4.06 2.71
CA LYS A 18 8.57 -3.17 3.61
C LYS A 18 7.09 -3.07 3.27
N LEU A 19 6.75 -3.01 1.99
CA LEU A 19 5.35 -2.99 1.56
C LEU A 19 4.63 -4.29 1.93
N TYR A 20 5.27 -5.43 1.73
CA TYR A 20 4.71 -6.73 2.15
C TYR A 20 4.41 -6.73 3.64
N GLY A 21 5.37 -6.27 4.45
CA GLY A 21 5.19 -6.20 5.89
C GLY A 21 4.06 -5.26 6.30
N LEU A 22 3.93 -4.12 5.64
CA LEU A 22 2.85 -3.17 5.91
C LEU A 22 1.48 -3.76 5.59
N VAL A 23 1.36 -4.48 4.47
CA VAL A 23 0.10 -5.14 4.10
C VAL A 23 -0.25 -6.22 5.11
N ASP A 24 0.70 -7.08 5.47
CA ASP A 24 0.47 -8.16 6.43
C ASP A 24 0.01 -7.60 7.78
N LYS A 25 0.69 -6.57 8.26
CA LYS A 25 0.36 -5.95 9.53
C LYS A 25 -1.03 -5.31 9.50
N SER A 26 -1.37 -4.65 8.39
CA SER A 26 -2.68 -4.01 8.24
C SER A 26 -3.79 -5.04 8.12
N LEU A 27 -3.53 -6.17 7.46
CA LEU A 27 -4.49 -7.28 7.39
C LEU A 27 -4.79 -7.83 8.76
N ASP A 28 -3.77 -8.07 9.58
CA ASP A 28 -3.95 -8.58 10.94
C ASP A 28 -4.77 -7.62 11.79
N LYS A 29 -4.63 -6.32 11.55
CA LYS A 29 -5.38 -5.30 12.26
C LYS A 29 -6.84 -5.23 11.82
N LYS A 30 -7.10 -5.39 10.52
CA LYS A 30 -8.43 -5.22 9.95
C LYS A 30 -9.29 -6.47 10.02
N TYR A 31 -8.67 -7.64 9.97
CA TYR A 31 -9.39 -8.92 9.85
C TYR A 31 -8.86 -9.94 10.84
N SER A 32 -9.74 -10.48 11.68
CA SER A 32 -9.37 -11.57 12.58
C SER A 32 -9.24 -12.88 11.82
N GLU A 33 -10.03 -13.05 10.77
CA GLU A 33 -9.95 -14.21 9.90
C GLU A 33 -9.62 -13.79 8.48
N LYS A 34 -8.81 -14.59 7.80
CA LYS A 34 -8.35 -14.31 6.45
C LYS A 34 -8.73 -15.46 5.54
N PRO A 35 -9.92 -15.40 4.90
CA PRO A 35 -10.33 -16.47 3.97
C PRO A 35 -9.33 -16.65 2.83
N ASP A 36 -9.23 -17.88 2.32
CA ASP A 36 -8.32 -18.18 1.22
C ASP A 36 -8.55 -17.29 -0.01
N ILE A 37 -9.81 -16.95 -0.28
CA ILE A 37 -10.13 -16.09 -1.42
C ILE A 37 -9.51 -14.69 -1.28
N MET A 38 -9.47 -14.17 -0.06
CA MET A 38 -8.83 -12.88 0.23
C MET A 38 -7.32 -12.96 0.01
N LEU A 39 -6.68 -14.00 0.54
CA LEU A 39 -5.25 -14.18 0.41
C LEU A 39 -4.85 -14.38 -1.04
N ARG A 40 -5.64 -15.12 -1.80
CA ARG A 40 -5.41 -15.34 -3.22
C ARG A 40 -5.50 -14.06 -4.02
N ARG A 41 -6.48 -13.21 -3.71
CA ARG A 41 -6.61 -11.91 -4.35
C ARG A 41 -5.38 -11.04 -4.10
N ILE A 42 -4.87 -11.04 -2.88
CA ILE A 42 -3.67 -10.29 -2.52
C ILE A 42 -2.46 -10.81 -3.30
N GLU A 43 -2.30 -12.13 -3.39
CA GLU A 43 -1.21 -12.72 -4.17
C GLU A 43 -1.30 -12.35 -5.63
N ASP A 44 -2.50 -12.39 -6.21
CA ASP A 44 -2.71 -12.01 -7.61
C ASP A 44 -2.35 -10.56 -7.86
N GLU A 45 -2.73 -9.67 -6.93
CA GLU A 45 -2.38 -8.26 -7.03
C GLU A 45 -0.87 -8.04 -6.91
N TRP A 46 -0.21 -8.72 -5.96
CA TRP A 46 1.24 -8.64 -5.84
C TRP A 46 1.95 -9.14 -7.11
N SER A 47 1.44 -10.20 -7.71
CA SER A 47 2.01 -10.72 -8.95
C SER A 47 1.93 -9.69 -10.08
N ALA A 48 0.81 -9.00 -10.20
CA ALA A 48 0.64 -7.94 -11.18
C ALA A 48 1.58 -6.75 -10.91
N ILE A 49 1.68 -6.36 -9.65
CA ILE A 49 2.56 -5.27 -9.23
C ILE A 49 4.02 -5.59 -9.56
N LYS A 50 4.44 -6.82 -9.29
CA LYS A 50 5.80 -7.27 -9.59
C LYS A 50 6.04 -7.27 -11.10
N ARG A 51 5.10 -7.80 -11.87
CA ARG A 51 5.21 -7.87 -13.33
C ARG A 51 5.33 -6.48 -13.96
N LEU A 52 4.59 -5.51 -13.42
CA LEU A 52 4.58 -4.15 -13.93
C LEU A 52 5.62 -3.24 -13.26
N ASN A 53 6.36 -3.77 -12.30
CA ASN A 53 7.41 -3.04 -11.57
C ASN A 53 6.88 -1.78 -10.89
N LEU A 54 5.79 -1.92 -10.13
CA LEU A 54 5.10 -0.78 -9.53
C LEU A 54 5.39 -0.57 -8.04
N PHE A 55 6.35 -1.29 -7.45
CA PHE A 55 6.62 -1.18 -6.02
C PHE A 55 6.99 0.24 -5.59
N SER A 56 7.87 0.90 -6.33
CA SER A 56 8.29 2.27 -6.02
C SER A 56 7.12 3.25 -6.15
N ASP A 57 6.26 3.06 -7.15
CA ASP A 57 5.09 3.91 -7.34
C ASP A 57 4.11 3.76 -6.19
N ILE A 58 3.90 2.53 -5.71
CA ILE A 58 3.02 2.27 -4.57
C ILE A 58 3.59 2.89 -3.31
N ALA A 59 4.91 2.78 -3.10
CA ALA A 59 5.56 3.40 -1.95
C ALA A 59 5.36 4.91 -1.95
N THR A 60 5.50 5.54 -3.11
CA THR A 60 5.28 6.98 -3.27
C THR A 60 3.84 7.37 -2.94
N LEU A 61 2.87 6.61 -3.44
CA LEU A 61 1.46 6.86 -3.17
C LEU A 61 1.14 6.65 -1.69
N TYR A 62 1.72 5.64 -1.07
CA TYR A 62 1.52 5.38 0.35
C TYR A 62 2.05 6.54 1.19
N GLU A 63 3.26 7.00 0.93
CA GLU A 63 3.84 8.13 1.64
C GLU A 63 3.04 9.41 1.44
N LEU A 64 2.60 9.66 0.22
CA LEU A 64 1.76 10.83 -0.07
C LEU A 64 0.46 10.76 0.71
N SER A 65 -0.18 9.59 0.77
CA SER A 65 -1.43 9.44 1.52
C SER A 65 -1.25 9.72 3.00
N ILE A 66 -0.15 9.27 3.59
CA ILE A 66 0.15 9.53 5.00
C ILE A 66 0.38 11.02 5.21
N PHE A 67 1.16 11.65 4.34
CA PHE A 67 1.43 13.09 4.43
C PHE A 67 0.13 13.89 4.41
N LEU A 68 -0.76 13.55 3.48
CA LEU A 68 -2.03 14.27 3.35
C LEU A 68 -2.90 14.08 4.58
N LYS A 69 -2.95 12.86 5.13
CA LYS A 69 -3.72 12.59 6.34
C LYS A 69 -3.17 13.30 7.57
N GLU A 70 -1.85 13.28 7.74
CA GLU A 70 -1.20 13.93 8.88
C GLU A 70 -1.37 15.45 8.87
N ASN A 71 -1.45 16.03 7.69
CA ASN A 71 -1.64 17.47 7.53
C ASN A 71 -3.11 17.85 7.32
N LYS A 72 -4.02 16.89 7.47
CA LYS A 72 -5.47 17.08 7.34
C LYS A 72 -5.87 17.70 6.01
N ILE A 73 -5.19 17.31 4.94
CA ILE A 73 -5.49 17.76 3.58
C ILE A 73 -6.46 16.75 2.97
N PRO A 74 -7.67 17.16 2.58
CA PRO A 74 -8.63 16.23 1.97
C PRO A 74 -8.16 15.77 0.59
N TYR A 75 -8.37 14.49 0.31
CA TYR A 75 -8.06 13.93 -1.00
C TYR A 75 -8.96 12.72 -1.27
N TRP A 76 -9.03 12.33 -2.53
CA TRP A 76 -9.69 11.08 -2.92
C TRP A 76 -8.96 10.48 -4.11
N THR A 77 -9.19 9.18 -4.31
CA THR A 77 -8.58 8.46 -5.43
C THR A 77 -9.67 7.99 -6.38
N LYS A 78 -9.31 7.89 -7.65
CA LYS A 78 -10.20 7.46 -8.72
C LYS A 78 -9.49 6.46 -9.65
N GLY A 79 -10.26 5.78 -10.46
CA GLY A 79 -9.75 4.89 -11.49
C GLY A 79 -9.23 3.58 -10.94
N THR A 80 -8.23 3.03 -11.60
CA THR A 80 -7.67 1.73 -11.23
C THR A 80 -7.06 1.72 -9.85
N THR A 81 -6.53 2.83 -9.39
CA THR A 81 -5.96 2.96 -8.04
C THR A 81 -7.04 2.67 -7.00
N GLY A 82 -8.24 3.18 -7.21
CA GLY A 82 -9.34 3.00 -6.27
C GLY A 82 -9.86 1.57 -6.19
N SER A 83 -9.61 0.74 -7.19
CA SER A 83 -10.12 -0.64 -7.22
C SER A 83 -9.15 -1.67 -6.64
N SER A 84 -7.92 -1.31 -6.32
CA SER A 84 -6.94 -2.25 -5.77
C SER A 84 -7.23 -2.56 -4.30
N PHE A 85 -7.30 -3.84 -3.96
CA PHE A 85 -7.48 -4.27 -2.59
C PHE A 85 -6.25 -3.93 -1.73
N ILE A 86 -5.05 -4.09 -2.29
CA ILE A 86 -3.81 -3.74 -1.60
C ILE A 86 -3.79 -2.24 -1.27
N PHE A 87 -4.22 -1.39 -2.19
CA PHE A 87 -4.30 0.04 -1.93
C PHE A 87 -5.28 0.35 -0.79
N TYR A 88 -6.40 -0.36 -0.74
CA TYR A 88 -7.36 -0.22 0.35
C TYR A 88 -6.73 -0.66 1.68
N ILE A 89 -6.05 -1.80 1.70
CA ILE A 89 -5.41 -2.33 2.91
C ILE A 89 -4.35 -1.36 3.44
N LEU A 90 -3.57 -0.75 2.54
CA LEU A 90 -2.55 0.23 2.91
C LEU A 90 -3.14 1.57 3.33
N GLY A 91 -4.44 1.78 3.13
CA GLY A 91 -5.08 3.04 3.46
C GLY A 91 -4.88 4.14 2.42
N ILE A 92 -4.39 3.79 1.23
CA ILE A 92 -4.25 4.75 0.13
C ILE A 92 -5.63 5.14 -0.41
N THR A 93 -6.54 4.18 -0.48
CA THR A 93 -7.94 4.40 -0.88
C THR A 93 -8.87 4.09 0.28
N GLU A 94 -10.09 4.59 0.21
CA GLU A 94 -11.13 4.31 1.20
C GLU A 94 -12.05 3.17 0.78
#